data_e07bdcb970d9d4c4ec401cba9177b2ad
#
_entry.id   e07bdcb970d9d4c4ec401cba9177b2ad
#
_cell.length_a   1.000
_cell.length_b   1.000
_cell.length_c   1.000
_cell.angle_alpha   90.00
_cell.angle_beta   90.00
_cell.angle_gamma   90.00
#
_symmetry.space_group_name_H-M   'P 1'
#
loop_
_entity.id
_entity.type
_entity.pdbx_description
1 polymer ?
#
loop_
_entity_poly.entity_id
_entity_poly.type
_entity_poly.pdbx_seq_one_letter_code
_entity_poly.pdbx_strand_id
1 'polypeptide(L)'
;MAERLELYKCNVCGNIVEIIHGGEGTLVCCSLPMEKLKEHNNDEEMKEKHAPVVVMDGDNKIIRVGTIEHPMQKEHYIIFIEAISEDKKYLKRKYLCPEEAPEMDIQKCDYNKFIARELCNLHGLWTNNSIKKTD
;
A
#
# COMPACT_ATOMS: atom_id res chain seq x y z
N MET A 1 -4.20 -17.72 10.95
CA MET A 1 -4.00 -16.71 12.00
C MET A 1 -3.63 -15.38 11.36
N ALA A 2 -4.32 -14.31 11.76
CA ALA A 2 -4.05 -12.99 11.19
C ALA A 2 -2.73 -12.42 11.72
N GLU A 3 -2.03 -11.70 10.88
CA GLU A 3 -0.75 -11.07 11.25
C GLU A 3 -0.83 -9.57 11.09
N ARG A 4 -0.03 -8.87 11.88
CA ARG A 4 0.06 -7.40 11.83
C ARG A 4 0.32 -6.92 10.40
N LEU A 5 -0.33 -5.83 10.01
CA LEU A 5 -0.23 -5.18 8.70
C LEU A 5 -1.04 -5.87 7.59
N GLU A 6 -1.64 -7.02 7.86
CA GLU A 6 -2.57 -7.59 6.89
C GLU A 6 -3.83 -6.75 6.81
N LEU A 7 -4.37 -6.65 5.60
CA LEU A 7 -5.62 -5.93 5.34
C LEU A 7 -6.70 -6.92 4.94
N TYR A 8 -7.89 -6.72 5.47
CA TYR A 8 -9.06 -7.55 5.17
C TYR A 8 -10.20 -6.67 4.69
N LYS A 9 -10.96 -7.17 3.74
CA LYS A 9 -12.05 -6.42 3.12
C LYS A 9 -13.36 -7.18 3.24
N CYS A 10 -14.42 -6.45 3.56
CA CYS A 10 -15.79 -6.96 3.46
C CYS A 10 -16.30 -6.78 2.03
N ASN A 11 -16.68 -7.87 1.39
CA ASN A 11 -17.16 -7.79 0.01
C ASN A 11 -18.63 -7.33 -0.10
N VAL A 12 -19.30 -7.12 1.02
CA VAL A 12 -20.67 -6.61 1.04
C VAL A 12 -20.69 -5.09 1.20
N CYS A 13 -20.04 -4.57 2.25
CA CYS A 13 -20.09 -3.12 2.54
C CYS A 13 -18.84 -2.36 2.11
N GLY A 14 -17.75 -3.06 1.78
CA GLY A 14 -16.52 -2.42 1.35
C GLY A 14 -15.58 -1.98 2.46
N ASN A 15 -15.91 -2.22 3.73
CA ASN A 15 -14.99 -1.89 4.83
C ASN A 15 -13.67 -2.61 4.65
N ILE A 16 -12.57 -1.90 4.85
CA ILE A 16 -11.23 -2.47 4.89
C ILE A 16 -10.66 -2.22 6.28
N VAL A 17 -10.17 -3.28 6.90
CA VAL A 17 -9.59 -3.20 8.25
C VAL A 17 -8.14 -3.66 8.21
N GLU A 18 -7.33 -3.11 9.09
CA GLU A 18 -5.93 -3.49 9.24
C GLU A 18 -5.73 -4.22 10.55
N ILE A 19 -4.95 -5.27 10.52
CA ILE A 19 -4.59 -6.02 11.73
C ILE A 19 -3.44 -5.29 12.42
N ILE A 20 -3.71 -4.81 13.61
CA ILE A 20 -2.70 -4.20 14.48
C ILE A 20 -1.99 -5.28 15.28
N HIS A 21 -2.74 -6.23 15.79
CA HIS A 21 -2.24 -7.36 16.58
C HIS A 21 -3.06 -8.58 16.20
N GLY A 22 -2.39 -9.62 15.73
CA GLY A 22 -3.05 -10.81 15.21
C GLY A 22 -3.55 -11.74 16.31
N GLY A 23 -4.77 -12.23 16.14
CA GLY A 23 -5.37 -13.27 16.96
C GLY A 23 -5.80 -14.44 16.10
N GLU A 24 -6.40 -15.44 16.71
CA GLU A 24 -6.78 -16.68 16.02
C GLU A 24 -8.21 -16.67 15.47
N GLY A 25 -9.01 -15.69 15.83
CA GLY A 25 -10.40 -15.62 15.42
C GLY A 25 -10.59 -15.26 13.94
N THR A 26 -11.81 -15.39 13.48
CA THR A 26 -12.20 -15.03 12.13
C THR A 26 -12.82 -13.64 12.11
N LEU A 27 -12.36 -12.79 11.19
CA LEU A 27 -12.94 -11.47 10.98
C LEU A 27 -14.23 -11.63 10.17
N VAL A 28 -15.32 -11.09 10.70
CA VAL A 28 -16.64 -11.19 10.07
C VAL A 28 -17.23 -9.78 9.97
N CYS A 29 -17.76 -9.46 8.81
CA CYS A 29 -18.47 -8.21 8.58
C CYS A 29 -19.66 -8.51 7.68
N CYS A 30 -20.79 -7.89 7.95
CA CYS A 30 -22.04 -8.15 7.20
C CYS A 30 -22.37 -9.63 7.13
N SER A 31 -22.16 -10.34 8.24
CA SER A 31 -22.46 -11.78 8.40
C SER A 31 -21.63 -12.71 7.54
N LEU A 32 -20.56 -12.24 6.93
CA LEU A 32 -19.67 -13.07 6.10
C LEU A 32 -18.22 -12.88 6.53
N PRO A 33 -17.39 -13.93 6.39
CA PRO A 33 -15.96 -13.76 6.63
C PRO A 33 -15.38 -12.70 5.72
N MET A 34 -14.50 -11.86 6.28
CA MET A 34 -13.77 -10.86 5.50
C MET A 34 -12.66 -11.55 4.72
N GLU A 35 -12.37 -11.02 3.55
CA GLU A 35 -11.33 -11.56 2.68
C GLU A 35 -10.02 -10.84 2.89
N LYS A 36 -8.94 -11.60 3.10
CA LYS A 36 -7.60 -11.04 3.17
C LYS A 36 -7.21 -10.51 1.79
N LEU A 37 -6.73 -9.28 1.74
CA LEU A 37 -6.26 -8.70 0.50
C LEU A 37 -4.89 -9.28 0.14
N LYS A 38 -4.78 -9.78 -1.08
CA LYS A 38 -3.51 -10.26 -1.62
C LYS A 38 -2.63 -9.07 -1.95
N GLU A 39 -1.36 -9.13 -1.59
CA GLU A 39 -0.39 -8.13 -2.03
C GLU A 39 0.10 -8.47 -3.43
N HIS A 40 -0.38 -7.72 -4.43
CA HIS A 40 0.11 -7.82 -5.80
C HIS A 40 1.49 -7.17 -5.89
N ASN A 41 2.32 -7.66 -6.78
CA ASN A 41 3.69 -7.17 -6.90
C ASN A 41 4.05 -6.79 -8.34
N ASN A 42 5.29 -6.39 -8.53
CA ASN A 42 5.74 -5.90 -9.82
C ASN A 42 5.98 -6.98 -10.87
N ASP A 43 5.70 -8.26 -10.56
CA ASP A 43 5.73 -9.34 -11.54
C ASP A 43 4.36 -9.57 -12.18
N GLU A 44 3.32 -8.89 -11.72
CA GLU A 44 1.95 -9.08 -12.19
C GLU A 44 1.55 -8.04 -13.24
N GLU A 45 0.49 -8.33 -13.97
CA GLU A 45 -0.08 -7.40 -14.93
C GLU A 45 -0.51 -6.12 -14.23
N MET A 46 -0.52 -5.01 -14.95
CA MET A 46 -0.90 -3.68 -14.46
C MET A 46 0.12 -3.08 -13.47
N LYS A 47 1.27 -3.70 -13.30
CA LYS A 47 2.33 -3.18 -12.42
C LYS A 47 2.75 -1.76 -12.79
N GLU A 48 2.71 -1.42 -14.06
CA GLU A 48 3.13 -0.10 -14.55
C GLU A 48 2.34 1.02 -13.91
N LYS A 49 1.09 0.76 -13.53
CA LYS A 49 0.22 1.75 -12.91
C LYS A 49 0.10 1.60 -11.41
N HIS A 50 0.39 0.42 -10.87
CA HIS A 50 0.07 0.12 -9.48
C HIS A 50 1.26 -0.18 -8.59
N ALA A 51 2.33 -0.80 -9.12
CA ALA A 51 3.46 -1.14 -8.27
C ALA A 51 4.18 0.13 -7.79
N PRO A 52 4.37 0.30 -6.47
CA PRO A 52 5.07 1.48 -5.97
C PRO A 52 6.52 1.51 -6.44
N VAL A 53 7.00 2.68 -6.80
CA VAL A 53 8.40 2.89 -7.17
C VAL A 53 8.99 4.03 -6.36
N VAL A 54 10.29 3.95 -6.09
CA VAL A 54 11.00 5.04 -5.42
C VAL A 54 11.72 5.86 -6.48
N VAL A 55 11.48 7.16 -6.45
CA VAL A 55 12.16 8.10 -7.33
C VAL A 55 12.89 9.14 -6.50
N MET A 56 13.98 9.67 -7.06
CA MET A 56 14.71 10.77 -6.44
C MET A 56 14.26 12.09 -7.04
N ASP A 57 14.03 13.06 -6.18
CA ASP A 57 13.72 14.44 -6.58
C ASP A 57 14.67 15.35 -5.82
N GLY A 58 15.84 15.62 -6.42
CA GLY A 58 16.92 16.26 -5.72
C GLY A 58 17.44 15.40 -4.58
N ASP A 59 17.41 15.91 -3.36
CA ASP A 59 17.81 15.16 -2.16
C ASP A 59 16.63 14.39 -1.54
N ASN A 60 15.45 14.51 -2.11
CA ASN A 60 14.24 13.89 -1.58
C ASN A 60 13.99 12.54 -2.22
N LYS A 61 13.51 11.60 -1.42
CA LYS A 61 13.00 10.33 -1.90
C LYS A 61 11.49 10.38 -1.88
N ILE A 62 10.90 9.94 -2.97
CA ILE A 62 9.45 9.93 -3.13
C ILE A 62 9.01 8.53 -3.56
N ILE A 63 7.99 8.00 -2.89
CA ILE A 63 7.31 6.81 -3.39
C ILE A 63 6.21 7.29 -4.31
N ARG A 64 6.26 6.83 -5.54
CA ARG A 64 5.25 7.12 -6.55
C ARG A 64 4.56 5.83 -6.95
N VAL A 65 3.28 5.88 -7.25
CA VAL A 65 2.54 4.70 -7.67
C VAL A 65 2.69 4.52 -9.17
N GLY A 66 3.35 3.42 -9.54
CA GLY A 66 3.55 3.04 -10.93
C GLY A 66 4.62 3.83 -11.65
N THR A 67 5.07 3.30 -12.78
CA THR A 67 5.96 4.01 -13.71
C THR A 67 5.15 4.86 -14.67
N ILE A 68 3.86 4.53 -14.83
CA ILE A 68 2.88 5.31 -15.57
C ILE A 68 1.93 5.90 -14.52
N GLU A 69 1.62 7.18 -14.64
CA GLU A 69 0.78 7.87 -13.66
C GLU A 69 -0.56 7.16 -13.47
N HIS A 70 -0.86 6.82 -12.22
CA HIS A 70 -2.13 6.19 -11.86
C HIS A 70 -3.26 7.22 -11.88
N PRO A 71 -4.45 6.86 -12.38
CA PRO A 71 -5.59 7.76 -12.27
C PRO A 71 -5.91 8.14 -10.84
N MET A 72 -6.30 9.39 -10.64
CA MET A 72 -6.73 9.91 -9.33
C MET A 72 -8.09 10.58 -9.49
N GLN A 73 -9.05 9.79 -9.92
CA GLN A 73 -10.44 10.24 -10.15
C GLN A 73 -11.31 9.72 -9.01
N LYS A 74 -12.47 10.33 -8.81
CA LYS A 74 -13.38 9.94 -7.73
C LYS A 74 -13.72 8.44 -7.76
N GLU A 75 -13.87 7.87 -8.94
CA GLU A 75 -14.25 6.48 -9.13
C GLU A 75 -13.06 5.52 -9.10
N HIS A 76 -11.86 6.04 -9.34
CA HIS A 76 -10.65 5.22 -9.44
C HIS A 76 -9.44 6.02 -8.95
N TYR A 77 -8.98 5.70 -7.74
CA TYR A 77 -7.87 6.44 -7.13
C TYR A 77 -7.12 5.58 -6.11
N ILE A 78 -5.92 6.03 -5.78
CA ILE A 78 -5.11 5.42 -4.74
C ILE A 78 -5.59 5.96 -3.38
N ILE A 79 -5.98 5.05 -2.49
CA ILE A 79 -6.48 5.42 -1.16
C ILE A 79 -5.33 5.82 -0.25
N PHE A 80 -4.24 5.05 -0.26
CA PHE A 80 -3.04 5.40 0.51
C PHE A 80 -1.78 4.85 -0.12
N ILE A 81 -0.67 5.48 0.27
CA ILE A 81 0.68 4.98 0.03
C ILE A 81 1.33 4.85 1.39
N GLU A 82 2.10 3.80 1.62
CA GLU A 82 2.81 3.63 2.87
C GLU A 82 4.19 3.02 2.68
N ALA A 83 5.07 3.35 3.60
CA ALA A 83 6.40 2.77 3.72
C ALA A 83 6.48 2.05 5.07
N ILE A 84 6.92 0.80 5.06
CA ILE A 84 7.03 -0.03 6.25
C ILE A 84 8.48 -0.42 6.42
N SER A 85 9.03 -0.23 7.63
CA SER A 85 10.41 -0.63 7.91
C SER A 85 10.56 -2.15 7.77
N GLU A 86 11.79 -2.59 7.49
CA GLU A 86 12.08 -4.01 7.31
C GLU A 86 11.69 -4.84 8.53
N ASP A 87 11.90 -4.30 9.74
CA ASP A 87 11.52 -4.98 10.97
C ASP A 87 10.04 -4.81 11.35
N LYS A 88 9.27 -4.10 10.52
CA LYS A 88 7.84 -3.86 10.70
C LYS A 88 7.46 -3.10 11.97
N LYS A 89 8.42 -2.38 12.54
CA LYS A 89 8.16 -1.57 13.74
C LYS A 89 7.69 -0.17 13.43
N TYR A 90 8.02 0.35 12.25
CA TYR A 90 7.69 1.71 11.86
C TYR A 90 6.94 1.72 10.54
N LEU A 91 5.96 2.59 10.47
CA LEU A 91 5.15 2.75 9.28
C LEU A 91 4.86 4.24 9.08
N LYS A 92 5.03 4.70 7.84
CA LYS A 92 4.59 6.02 7.44
C LYS A 92 3.54 5.84 6.36
N ARG A 93 2.34 6.37 6.59
CA ARG A 93 1.22 6.25 5.66
C ARG A 93 0.69 7.63 5.34
N LYS A 94 0.42 7.85 4.06
CA LYS A 94 -0.30 9.04 3.60
C LYS A 94 -1.58 8.59 2.92
N TYR A 95 -2.72 9.08 3.42
CA TYR A 95 -4.00 8.89 2.75
C TYR A 95 -4.13 9.94 1.66
N LEU A 96 -4.67 9.53 0.52
CA LEU A 96 -4.81 10.39 -0.65
C LEU A 96 -6.29 10.62 -0.95
N CYS A 97 -6.56 11.76 -1.56
CA CYS A 97 -7.87 12.10 -2.08
C CYS A 97 -7.83 12.07 -3.61
N PRO A 98 -8.98 11.88 -4.27
CA PRO A 98 -9.02 12.08 -5.73
C PRO A 98 -8.42 13.43 -6.10
N GLU A 99 -7.74 13.47 -7.24
CA GLU A 99 -7.05 14.64 -7.79
C GLU A 99 -5.74 15.02 -7.13
N GLU A 100 -5.33 14.32 -6.05
CA GLU A 100 -3.98 14.46 -5.52
C GLU A 100 -2.98 13.65 -6.34
N ALA A 101 -1.74 14.12 -6.42
CA ALA A 101 -0.68 13.33 -7.06
C ALA A 101 -0.44 12.04 -6.24
N PRO A 102 -0.37 10.87 -6.90
CA PRO A 102 -0.21 9.60 -6.21
C PRO A 102 1.24 9.37 -5.78
N GLU A 103 1.69 10.16 -4.83
CA GLU A 103 3.07 10.10 -4.34
C GLU A 103 3.15 10.47 -2.87
N MET A 104 4.17 9.94 -2.19
CA MET A 104 4.47 10.23 -0.79
C MET A 104 5.95 10.50 -0.62
N ASP A 105 6.26 11.60 0.03
CA ASP A 105 7.63 11.96 0.39
C ASP A 105 8.09 11.09 1.57
N ILE A 106 9.23 10.42 1.41
CA ILE A 106 9.82 9.60 2.46
C ILE A 106 11.18 10.16 2.91
N GLN A 107 11.36 11.45 2.74
CA GLN A 107 12.52 12.19 3.18
C GLN A 107 12.87 11.88 4.63
N LYS A 108 14.14 11.67 4.93
CA LYS A 108 14.63 11.40 6.28
C LYS A 108 14.20 10.07 6.88
N CYS A 109 13.83 9.10 6.06
CA CYS A 109 13.72 7.74 6.56
C CYS A 109 15.12 7.21 6.88
N ASP A 110 15.35 6.88 8.12
CA ASP A 110 16.66 6.44 8.60
C ASP A 110 17.03 5.03 8.18
N TYR A 111 16.08 4.28 7.66
CA TYR A 111 16.34 2.91 7.25
C TYR A 111 16.61 2.84 5.76
N ASN A 112 17.63 2.04 5.42
CA ASN A 112 18.05 1.86 4.03
C ASN A 112 17.13 0.95 3.24
N LYS A 113 16.30 0.18 3.94
CA LYS A 113 15.36 -0.78 3.35
C LYS A 113 13.99 -0.56 3.94
N PHE A 114 13.01 -0.59 3.09
CA PHE A 114 11.61 -0.54 3.50
C PHE A 114 10.75 -1.22 2.45
N ILE A 115 9.54 -1.57 2.85
CA ILE A 115 8.55 -2.13 1.96
C ILE A 115 7.56 -1.00 1.65
N ALA A 116 7.31 -0.75 0.37
CA ALA A 116 6.29 0.19 -0.03
C ALA A 116 5.02 -0.56 -0.39
N ARG A 117 3.87 -0.04 0.04
CA ARG A 117 2.56 -0.57 -0.35
C ARG A 117 1.66 0.59 -0.76
N GLU A 118 0.74 0.31 -1.66
CA GLU A 118 -0.33 1.23 -2.00
C GLU A 118 -1.64 0.46 -2.13
N LEU A 119 -2.75 1.12 -1.88
CA LEU A 119 -4.08 0.54 -1.99
C LEU A 119 -4.89 1.32 -3.02
N CYS A 120 -5.21 0.65 -4.13
CA CYS A 120 -6.10 1.19 -5.15
C CYS A 120 -7.53 0.73 -4.84
N ASN A 121 -8.51 1.63 -4.96
CA ASN A 121 -9.89 1.28 -4.63
C ASN A 121 -10.49 0.22 -5.56
N LEU A 122 -10.00 0.11 -6.79
CA LEU A 122 -10.49 -0.88 -7.75
C LEU A 122 -9.60 -2.10 -7.89
N HIS A 123 -8.28 -1.92 -7.81
CA HIS A 123 -7.33 -2.99 -8.14
C HIS A 123 -6.58 -3.55 -6.93
N GLY A 124 -6.93 -3.11 -5.72
CA GLY A 124 -6.46 -3.73 -4.50
C GLY A 124 -5.11 -3.25 -4.00
N LEU A 125 -4.46 -4.12 -3.25
CA LEU A 125 -3.22 -3.83 -2.53
C LEU A 125 -2.01 -4.23 -3.36
N TRP A 126 -1.08 -3.31 -3.53
CA TRP A 126 0.14 -3.53 -4.29
C TRP A 126 1.36 -3.26 -3.44
N THR A 127 2.38 -4.07 -3.62
CA THR A 127 3.63 -3.92 -2.91
C THR A 127 4.79 -3.95 -3.89
N ASN A 128 5.87 -3.29 -3.49
CA ASN A 128 7.17 -3.51 -4.10
C ASN A 128 8.03 -4.10 -2.99
N ASN A 129 8.26 -5.41 -3.04
CA ASN A 129 9.00 -6.14 -2.01
C ASN A 129 10.39 -5.55 -1.83
N SER A 130 10.63 -4.96 -0.70
CA SER A 130 11.88 -4.31 -0.32
C SER A 130 12.48 -3.45 -1.45
N ILE A 131 12.10 -2.19 -1.44
CA ILE A 131 12.75 -1.21 -2.26
C ILE A 131 14.12 -1.00 -1.66
N LYS A 132 15.12 -1.62 -2.25
CA LYS A 132 16.48 -1.40 -1.84
C LYS A 132 16.91 -0.03 -2.34
N LYS A 133 17.61 0.69 -1.48
CA LYS A 133 18.29 1.89 -1.91
C LYS A 133 19.28 1.49 -3.00
N THR A 134 19.07 1.96 -4.19
CA THR A 134 20.06 1.76 -5.24
C THR A 134 21.26 2.66 -4.95
N ASP A 135 22.37 2.07 -4.91
CA ASP A 135 23.63 2.79 -4.72
C ASP A 135 23.90 3.73 -5.87
#